data_a221c2f1e4476988a7b5ba56de5be538
#
_entry.id   a221c2f1e4476988a7b5ba56de5be538
#
_cell.length_a   1.000
_cell.length_b   1.000
_cell.length_c   1.000
_cell.angle_alpha   90.00
_cell.angle_beta   90.00
_cell.angle_gamma   90.00
#
_symmetry.space_group_name_H-M   'P 1'
#
loop_
_entity.id
_entity.type
_entity.pdbx_description
1 polymer ?
#
loop_
_entity_poly.entity_id
_entity_poly.type
_entity_poly.pdbx_seq_one_letter_code
_entity_poly.pdbx_strand_id
1 'polypeptide(L)'
;SLAATLMVLWLVFRRQIPTHYSVTELDQPHSAIQDELVFRAAFPILLVLLIAYFITAPLGVPISLVTGTAALMLVVIAGRWWKKGRDAVVSIPKVLRDAPWQIVIFSLGMYLVVYGLGNAGLTQLGASTLQWLALQGNFIATVGTGFLSAIVASVMNNMPSTLVGALAIEQADIPAATRELMIYANIIGNDLGPKFTPIGSLATLLWLHVLANKGYKISWGQYMKIGLLITPPVLLATLIALTCWLPLLSTP
;
A
#
# COMPACT_ATOMS: atom_id res chain seq x y z
N SER A 1 13.22 2.72 -3.47
CA SER A 1 12.15 2.65 -4.49
C SER A 1 11.81 4.01 -5.09
N LEU A 2 11.68 5.10 -4.28
CA LEU A 2 11.24 6.42 -4.75
C LEU A 2 12.12 6.98 -5.90
N ALA A 3 13.43 7.01 -5.70
CA ALA A 3 14.37 7.50 -6.73
C ALA A 3 14.28 6.68 -8.03
N ALA A 4 14.20 5.35 -7.92
CA ALA A 4 14.01 4.48 -9.08
C ALA A 4 12.67 4.74 -9.78
N THR A 5 11.59 4.95 -9.03
CA THR A 5 10.28 5.28 -9.60
C THR A 5 10.32 6.61 -10.35
N LEU A 6 10.90 7.65 -9.76
CA LEU A 6 11.04 8.96 -10.41
C LEU A 6 11.87 8.90 -11.68
N MET A 7 13.00 8.17 -11.63
CA MET A 7 13.87 7.98 -12.78
C MET A 7 13.17 7.25 -13.93
N VAL A 8 12.47 6.15 -13.62
CA VAL A 8 11.74 5.38 -14.64
C VAL A 8 10.59 6.18 -15.23
N LEU A 9 9.80 6.87 -14.39
CA LEU A 9 8.73 7.77 -14.85
C LEU A 9 9.27 8.88 -15.75
N TRP A 10 10.37 9.52 -15.35
CA TRP A 10 11.01 10.55 -16.16
C TRP A 10 11.48 10.01 -17.51
N LEU A 11 12.15 8.84 -17.52
CA LEU A 11 12.59 8.22 -18.77
C LEU A 11 11.43 7.88 -19.71
N VAL A 12 10.33 7.38 -19.19
CA VAL A 12 9.16 6.96 -19.97
C VAL A 12 8.39 8.18 -20.49
N PHE A 13 8.19 9.20 -19.66
CA PHE A 13 7.27 10.31 -19.96
C PHE A 13 7.97 11.63 -20.32
N ARG A 14 9.31 11.73 -20.27
CA ARG A 14 10.06 12.98 -20.51
C ARG A 14 9.70 13.74 -21.79
N ARG A 15 9.25 12.99 -22.83
CA ARG A 15 8.81 13.60 -24.10
C ARG A 15 7.37 14.12 -24.07
N GLN A 16 6.59 13.72 -23.07
CA GLN A 16 5.19 14.10 -22.91
C GLN A 16 5.00 15.17 -21.81
N ILE A 17 6.05 15.43 -21.02
CA ILE A 17 6.01 16.45 -19.97
C ILE A 17 6.13 17.81 -20.65
N PRO A 18 5.16 18.71 -20.48
CA PRO A 18 5.24 20.07 -21.03
C PRO A 18 6.39 20.82 -20.37
N THR A 19 7.17 21.55 -21.17
CA THR A 19 8.30 22.34 -20.69
C THR A 19 7.87 23.58 -19.92
N HIS A 20 6.67 24.07 -20.19
CA HIS A 20 6.05 25.21 -19.53
C HIS A 20 4.60 24.92 -19.21
N TYR A 21 4.16 25.32 -18.03
CA TYR A 21 2.75 25.37 -17.65
C TYR A 21 2.46 26.70 -16.95
N SER A 22 1.23 27.19 -17.10
CA SER A 22 0.80 28.44 -16.47
C SER A 22 0.31 28.14 -15.05
N VAL A 23 1.00 28.71 -14.05
CA VAL A 23 0.59 28.60 -12.64
C VAL A 23 -0.73 29.34 -12.39
N THR A 24 -1.05 30.33 -13.23
CA THR A 24 -2.29 31.12 -13.13
C THR A 24 -3.54 30.34 -13.52
N GLU A 25 -3.41 29.21 -14.23
CA GLU A 25 -4.52 28.31 -14.56
C GLU A 25 -4.85 27.29 -13.44
N LEU A 26 -3.99 27.23 -12.41
CA LEU A 26 -4.22 26.36 -11.26
C LEU A 26 -5.11 27.08 -10.24
N ASP A 27 -6.13 26.39 -9.77
CA ASP A 27 -6.96 26.86 -8.67
C ASP A 27 -6.09 27.15 -7.44
N GLN A 28 -6.42 28.20 -6.71
CA GLN A 28 -5.70 28.50 -5.48
C GLN A 28 -5.89 27.37 -4.47
N PRO A 29 -4.83 26.89 -3.78
CA PRO A 29 -4.91 25.80 -2.81
C PRO A 29 -5.99 26.02 -1.73
N HIS A 30 -6.22 27.26 -1.33
CA HIS A 30 -7.24 27.64 -0.36
C HIS A 30 -8.69 27.36 -0.83
N SER A 31 -8.94 27.38 -2.14
CA SER A 31 -10.28 27.11 -2.69
C SER A 31 -10.74 25.66 -2.45
N ALA A 32 -9.80 24.73 -2.22
CA ALA A 32 -10.09 23.34 -1.93
C ALA A 32 -10.50 23.09 -0.46
N ILE A 33 -10.25 24.08 0.44
CA ILE A 33 -10.56 23.94 1.88
C ILE A 33 -12.03 24.23 2.09
N GLN A 34 -12.82 23.20 2.38
CA GLN A 34 -14.24 23.33 2.67
C GLN A 34 -14.52 23.68 4.14
N ASP A 35 -13.72 23.15 5.07
CA ASP A 35 -13.83 23.39 6.52
C ASP A 35 -12.47 23.71 7.11
N GLU A 36 -12.24 24.98 7.44
CA GLU A 36 -10.98 25.50 7.98
C GLU A 36 -10.63 24.88 9.34
N LEU A 37 -11.63 24.60 10.19
CA LEU A 37 -11.42 24.00 11.50
C LEU A 37 -10.90 22.57 11.36
N VAL A 38 -11.54 21.77 10.49
CA VAL A 38 -11.13 20.39 10.22
C VAL A 38 -9.76 20.38 9.58
N PHE A 39 -9.49 21.28 8.63
CA PHE A 39 -8.20 21.39 7.98
C PHE A 39 -7.06 21.67 8.99
N ARG A 40 -7.25 22.66 9.87
CA ARG A 40 -6.24 23.00 10.91
C ARG A 40 -6.06 21.89 11.95
N ALA A 41 -7.12 21.18 12.30
CA ALA A 41 -7.05 20.08 13.28
C ALA A 41 -6.47 18.79 12.70
N ALA A 42 -6.63 18.54 11.39
CA ALA A 42 -6.21 17.30 10.75
C ALA A 42 -4.69 17.06 10.85
N PHE A 43 -3.88 18.08 10.56
CA PHE A 43 -2.43 17.93 10.58
C PHE A 43 -1.86 17.60 11.96
N PRO A 44 -2.21 18.31 13.05
CA PRO A 44 -1.78 17.92 14.40
C PRO A 44 -2.24 16.52 14.79
N ILE A 45 -3.48 16.15 14.46
CA ILE A 45 -4.01 14.82 14.79
C ILE A 45 -3.26 13.73 14.03
N LEU A 46 -2.97 13.93 12.74
CA LEU A 46 -2.18 12.99 11.95
C LEU A 46 -0.74 12.89 12.45
N LEU A 47 -0.13 13.99 12.87
CA LEU A 47 1.21 13.98 13.46
C LEU A 47 1.23 13.20 14.77
N VAL A 48 0.26 13.46 15.66
CA VAL A 48 0.11 12.73 16.92
C VAL A 48 -0.16 11.24 16.66
N LEU A 49 -0.99 10.91 15.67
CA LEU A 49 -1.25 9.55 15.25
C LEU A 49 0.03 8.84 14.81
N LEU A 50 0.84 9.49 13.98
CA LEU A 50 2.12 8.95 13.52
C LEU A 50 3.06 8.68 14.68
N ILE A 51 3.22 9.63 15.60
CA ILE A 51 4.05 9.47 16.81
C ILE A 51 3.50 8.34 17.70
N ALA A 52 2.16 8.29 17.85
CA ALA A 52 1.50 7.26 18.64
C ALA A 52 1.77 5.85 18.12
N TYR A 53 1.87 5.64 16.81
CA TYR A 53 2.24 4.32 16.25
C TYR A 53 3.59 3.84 16.73
N PHE A 54 4.60 4.72 16.78
CA PHE A 54 5.93 4.35 17.26
C PHE A 54 5.97 4.09 18.77
N ILE A 55 5.19 4.84 19.55
CA ILE A 55 5.15 4.69 21.01
C ILE A 55 4.34 3.45 21.41
N THR A 56 3.23 3.19 20.74
CA THR A 56 2.29 2.13 21.14
C THR A 56 2.66 0.76 20.59
N ALA A 57 3.43 0.68 19.49
CA ALA A 57 3.87 -0.59 18.91
C ALA A 57 4.63 -1.48 19.92
N PRO A 58 5.63 -1.00 20.67
CA PRO A 58 6.33 -1.80 21.69
C PRO A 58 5.45 -2.18 22.89
N LEU A 59 4.36 -1.43 23.12
CA LEU A 59 3.41 -1.68 24.22
C LEU A 59 2.34 -2.71 23.86
N GLY A 60 2.37 -3.27 22.65
CA GLY A 60 1.38 -4.25 22.19
C GLY A 60 -0.03 -3.69 22.00
N VAL A 61 -0.19 -2.35 21.94
CA VAL A 61 -1.50 -1.72 21.70
C VAL A 61 -1.89 -1.92 20.24
N PRO A 62 -3.10 -2.45 19.96
CA PRO A 62 -3.55 -2.63 18.58
C PRO A 62 -3.59 -1.32 17.81
N ILE A 63 -3.00 -1.30 16.60
CA ILE A 63 -2.99 -0.14 15.69
C ILE A 63 -4.42 0.36 15.42
N SER A 64 -5.40 -0.54 15.37
CA SER A 64 -6.82 -0.22 15.17
C SER A 64 -7.39 0.68 16.27
N LEU A 65 -6.96 0.51 17.52
CA LEU A 65 -7.36 1.39 18.62
C LEU A 65 -6.80 2.81 18.45
N VAL A 66 -5.53 2.90 18.10
CA VAL A 66 -4.85 4.20 17.89
C VAL A 66 -5.48 4.94 16.72
N THR A 67 -5.70 4.24 15.60
CA THR A 67 -6.34 4.81 14.41
C THR A 67 -7.80 5.17 14.68
N GLY A 68 -8.52 4.30 15.36
CA GLY A 68 -9.94 4.51 15.71
C GLY A 68 -10.15 5.72 16.61
N THR A 69 -9.27 5.95 17.59
CA THR A 69 -9.33 7.14 18.46
C THR A 69 -9.07 8.43 17.67
N ALA A 70 -8.08 8.45 16.77
CA ALA A 70 -7.80 9.61 15.92
C ALA A 70 -8.96 9.88 14.95
N ALA A 71 -9.54 8.84 14.35
CA ALA A 71 -10.71 8.97 13.49
C ALA A 71 -11.92 9.51 14.26
N LEU A 72 -12.16 9.02 15.49
CA LEU A 72 -13.22 9.52 16.35
C LEU A 72 -13.03 10.99 16.69
N MET A 73 -11.81 11.42 17.02
CA MET A 73 -11.50 12.82 17.26
C MET A 73 -11.83 13.71 16.06
N LEU A 74 -11.45 13.28 14.85
CA LEU A 74 -11.79 14.01 13.63
C LEU A 74 -13.29 14.08 13.39
N VAL A 75 -14.02 12.98 13.62
CA VAL A 75 -15.48 12.94 13.51
C VAL A 75 -16.15 13.91 14.50
N VAL A 76 -15.69 13.94 15.75
CA VAL A 76 -16.19 14.86 16.76
C VAL A 76 -15.93 16.31 16.35
N ILE A 77 -14.72 16.63 15.87
CA ILE A 77 -14.36 17.99 15.42
C ILE A 77 -15.20 18.40 14.18
N ALA A 78 -15.34 17.51 13.21
CA ALA A 78 -16.10 17.78 12.00
C ALA A 78 -17.61 17.92 12.26
N GLY A 79 -18.14 17.12 13.18
CA GLY A 79 -19.55 17.15 13.58
C GLY A 79 -19.96 18.38 14.41
N ARG A 80 -18.98 19.09 14.99
CA ARG A 80 -19.21 20.30 15.83
C ARG A 80 -20.31 20.10 16.88
N TRP A 81 -20.39 18.92 17.50
CA TRP A 81 -21.47 18.56 18.43
C TRP A 81 -21.58 19.46 19.67
N TRP A 82 -20.56 20.27 19.93
CA TRP A 82 -20.54 21.27 21.01
C TRP A 82 -21.20 22.60 20.62
N LYS A 83 -21.52 22.82 19.33
CA LYS A 83 -22.21 24.05 18.87
C LYS A 83 -23.67 23.76 18.60
N LYS A 84 -24.56 24.54 19.20
CA LYS A 84 -26.02 24.45 19.04
C LYS A 84 -26.54 24.95 17.67
N GLY A 85 -25.71 25.34 16.75
CA GLY A 85 -26.07 25.72 15.37
C GLY A 85 -25.52 24.69 14.38
N ARG A 86 -26.30 24.34 13.36
CA ARG A 86 -25.92 23.37 12.33
C ARG A 86 -24.91 23.94 11.29
N ASP A 87 -23.84 24.55 11.76
CA ASP A 87 -22.78 25.10 10.87
C ASP A 87 -21.72 24.05 10.50
N ALA A 88 -22.03 22.76 10.64
CA ALA A 88 -21.13 21.70 10.21
C ALA A 88 -21.20 21.58 8.68
N VAL A 89 -20.12 21.98 8.01
CA VAL A 89 -19.97 21.82 6.56
C VAL A 89 -19.89 20.33 6.19
N VAL A 90 -19.32 19.51 7.09
CA VAL A 90 -19.16 18.08 6.91
C VAL A 90 -20.34 17.33 7.55
N SER A 91 -21.12 16.64 6.73
CA SER A 91 -22.21 15.79 7.21
C SER A 91 -21.68 14.42 7.64
N ILE A 92 -21.62 14.16 8.94
CA ILE A 92 -21.15 12.87 9.49
C ILE A 92 -21.99 11.68 8.96
N PRO A 93 -23.34 11.73 8.93
CA PRO A 93 -24.11 10.64 8.34
C PRO A 93 -23.76 10.35 6.89
N LYS A 94 -23.46 11.40 6.10
CA LYS A 94 -23.00 11.24 4.71
C LYS A 94 -21.64 10.59 4.65
N VAL A 95 -20.68 11.02 5.46
CA VAL A 95 -19.32 10.42 5.53
C VAL A 95 -19.39 8.93 5.87
N LEU A 96 -20.20 8.56 6.86
CA LEU A 96 -20.38 7.16 7.26
C LEU A 96 -21.09 6.33 6.19
N ARG A 97 -22.07 6.91 5.50
CA ARG A 97 -22.80 6.22 4.43
C ARG A 97 -21.94 6.03 3.18
N ASP A 98 -21.16 7.05 2.82
CA ASP A 98 -20.31 7.07 1.64
C ASP A 98 -18.95 6.39 1.90
N ALA A 99 -18.70 5.95 3.15
CA ALA A 99 -17.52 5.16 3.48
C ALA A 99 -17.52 3.85 2.66
N PRO A 100 -16.35 3.41 2.18
CA PRO A 100 -16.24 2.26 1.28
C PRO A 100 -16.42 0.92 2.02
N TRP A 101 -17.61 0.67 2.55
CA TRP A 101 -17.96 -0.56 3.29
C TRP A 101 -17.74 -1.84 2.48
N GLN A 102 -17.84 -1.74 1.15
CA GLN A 102 -17.52 -2.83 0.24
C GLN A 102 -16.07 -3.31 0.40
N ILE A 103 -15.14 -2.39 0.68
CA ILE A 103 -13.73 -2.72 0.93
C ILE A 103 -13.59 -3.52 2.23
N VAL A 104 -14.32 -3.14 3.27
CA VAL A 104 -14.30 -3.87 4.56
C VAL A 104 -14.81 -5.30 4.38
N ILE A 105 -15.96 -5.47 3.71
CA ILE A 105 -16.56 -6.79 3.45
C ILE A 105 -15.62 -7.62 2.57
N PHE A 106 -15.06 -7.01 1.52
CA PHE A 106 -14.08 -7.67 0.64
C PHE A 106 -12.85 -8.15 1.44
N SER A 107 -12.29 -7.30 2.29
CA SER A 107 -11.11 -7.64 3.09
C SER A 107 -11.39 -8.81 4.03
N LEU A 108 -12.54 -8.80 4.72
CA LEU A 108 -12.96 -9.93 5.57
C LEU A 108 -13.10 -11.24 4.76
N GLY A 109 -13.75 -11.16 3.59
CA GLY A 109 -13.87 -12.31 2.68
C GLY A 109 -12.51 -12.85 2.23
N MET A 110 -11.59 -11.95 1.88
CA MET A 110 -10.24 -12.34 1.46
C MET A 110 -9.44 -13.01 2.59
N TYR A 111 -9.56 -12.55 3.84
CA TYR A 111 -8.92 -13.24 4.98
C TYR A 111 -9.46 -14.66 5.17
N LEU A 112 -10.76 -14.86 5.00
CA LEU A 112 -11.35 -16.21 5.06
C LEU A 112 -10.85 -17.12 3.94
N VAL A 113 -10.73 -16.58 2.72
CA VAL A 113 -10.16 -17.31 1.57
C VAL A 113 -8.71 -17.68 1.82
N VAL A 114 -7.88 -16.76 2.32
CA VAL A 114 -6.46 -17.04 2.65
C VAL A 114 -6.34 -18.13 3.71
N TYR A 115 -7.19 -18.09 4.74
CA TYR A 115 -7.23 -19.12 5.76
C TYR A 115 -7.61 -20.49 5.17
N GLY A 116 -8.61 -20.53 4.30
CA GLY A 116 -9.01 -21.76 3.59
C GLY A 116 -7.92 -22.30 2.67
N LEU A 117 -7.24 -21.43 1.93
CA LEU A 117 -6.11 -21.80 1.05
C LEU A 117 -4.90 -22.29 1.86
N GLY A 118 -4.65 -21.69 3.03
CA GLY A 118 -3.63 -22.16 3.97
C GLY A 118 -3.89 -23.62 4.40
N ASN A 119 -5.14 -23.93 4.79
CA ASN A 119 -5.55 -25.27 5.16
C ASN A 119 -5.51 -26.27 3.98
N ALA A 120 -5.67 -25.79 2.75
CA ALA A 120 -5.55 -26.59 1.53
C ALA A 120 -4.08 -26.84 1.09
N GLY A 121 -3.08 -26.36 1.85
CA GLY A 121 -1.66 -26.62 1.59
C GLY A 121 -0.97 -25.58 0.70
N LEU A 122 -1.61 -24.45 0.37
CA LEU A 122 -1.00 -23.40 -0.46
C LEU A 122 0.26 -22.82 0.20
N THR A 123 0.25 -22.67 1.52
CA THR A 123 1.42 -22.17 2.27
C THR A 123 2.60 -23.16 2.21
N GLN A 124 2.35 -24.47 2.18
CA GLN A 124 3.39 -25.49 2.02
C GLN A 124 4.02 -25.45 0.62
N LEU A 125 3.20 -25.29 -0.42
CA LEU A 125 3.70 -25.08 -1.79
C LEU A 125 4.52 -23.80 -1.88
N GLY A 126 4.07 -22.73 -1.25
CA GLY A 126 4.83 -21.48 -1.12
C GLY A 126 6.16 -21.71 -0.41
N ALA A 127 6.15 -22.38 0.75
CA ALA A 127 7.35 -22.66 1.54
C ALA A 127 8.39 -23.47 0.76
N SER A 128 7.98 -24.53 0.05
CA SER A 128 8.91 -25.33 -0.79
C SER A 128 9.50 -24.52 -1.94
N THR A 129 8.70 -23.65 -2.58
CA THR A 129 9.18 -22.76 -3.64
C THR A 129 10.19 -21.75 -3.11
N LEU A 130 9.92 -21.16 -1.96
CA LEU A 130 10.81 -20.19 -1.30
C LEU A 130 12.11 -20.86 -0.82
N GLN A 131 12.02 -22.08 -0.29
CA GLN A 131 13.17 -22.87 0.10
C GLN A 131 14.06 -23.19 -1.12
N TRP A 132 13.48 -23.55 -2.26
CA TRP A 132 14.21 -23.75 -3.49
C TRP A 132 14.92 -22.47 -3.96
N LEU A 133 14.24 -21.31 -3.89
CA LEU A 133 14.88 -20.02 -4.19
C LEU A 133 16.05 -19.71 -3.25
N ALA A 134 15.91 -20.02 -1.96
CA ALA A 134 16.95 -19.80 -0.96
C ALA A 134 18.22 -20.62 -1.24
N LEU A 135 18.08 -21.85 -1.76
CA LEU A 135 19.21 -22.69 -2.16
C LEU A 135 20.05 -22.11 -3.31
N GLN A 136 19.48 -21.20 -4.11
CA GLN A 136 20.19 -20.55 -5.21
C GLN A 136 21.04 -19.33 -4.77
N GLY A 137 21.03 -19.01 -3.46
CA GLY A 137 21.76 -17.89 -2.87
C GLY A 137 20.90 -16.64 -2.64
N ASN A 138 21.42 -15.75 -1.79
CA ASN A 138 20.68 -14.60 -1.27
C ASN A 138 20.11 -13.66 -2.35
N PHE A 139 20.85 -13.46 -3.45
CA PHE A 139 20.38 -12.61 -4.54
C PHE A 139 19.14 -13.19 -5.23
N ILE A 140 19.19 -14.47 -5.61
CA ILE A 140 18.06 -15.16 -6.27
C ILE A 140 16.90 -15.31 -5.30
N ALA A 141 17.16 -15.61 -4.03
CA ALA A 141 16.16 -15.67 -2.98
C ALA A 141 15.41 -14.34 -2.86
N THR A 142 16.12 -13.22 -2.78
CA THR A 142 15.52 -11.88 -2.63
C THR A 142 14.75 -11.47 -3.87
N VAL A 143 15.38 -11.54 -5.04
CA VAL A 143 14.75 -11.11 -6.31
C VAL A 143 13.59 -12.04 -6.66
N GLY A 144 13.79 -13.36 -6.56
CA GLY A 144 12.75 -14.35 -6.83
C GLY A 144 11.52 -14.19 -5.92
N THR A 145 11.74 -14.05 -4.61
CA THR A 145 10.65 -13.81 -3.65
C THR A 145 9.90 -12.51 -3.97
N GLY A 146 10.61 -11.41 -4.23
CA GLY A 146 9.99 -10.13 -4.55
C GLY A 146 9.13 -10.18 -5.82
N PHE A 147 9.62 -10.79 -6.89
CA PHE A 147 8.84 -10.96 -8.13
C PHE A 147 7.67 -11.92 -7.96
N LEU A 148 7.87 -13.05 -7.27
CA LEU A 148 6.81 -14.00 -6.98
C LEU A 148 5.69 -13.32 -6.19
N SER A 149 6.03 -12.61 -5.11
CA SER A 149 5.09 -11.85 -4.30
C SER A 149 4.36 -10.78 -5.12
N ALA A 150 5.05 -10.07 -6.01
CA ALA A 150 4.46 -9.08 -6.88
C ALA A 150 3.43 -9.68 -7.86
N ILE A 151 3.71 -10.84 -8.44
CA ILE A 151 2.79 -11.57 -9.32
C ILE A 151 1.57 -12.02 -8.52
N VAL A 152 1.77 -12.65 -7.36
CA VAL A 152 0.67 -13.11 -6.51
C VAL A 152 -0.20 -11.94 -6.06
N ALA A 153 0.40 -10.83 -5.62
CA ALA A 153 -0.31 -9.61 -5.22
C ALA A 153 -1.13 -9.00 -6.36
N SER A 154 -0.66 -9.10 -7.59
CA SER A 154 -1.38 -8.57 -8.75
C SER A 154 -2.66 -9.36 -9.07
N VAL A 155 -2.78 -10.60 -8.59
CA VAL A 155 -3.95 -11.49 -8.79
C VAL A 155 -4.84 -11.54 -7.55
N MET A 156 -4.24 -11.72 -6.37
CA MET A 156 -4.95 -11.96 -5.11
C MET A 156 -5.23 -10.69 -4.30
N ASN A 157 -4.70 -9.54 -4.68
CA ASN A 157 -4.58 -8.36 -3.84
C ASN A 157 -3.38 -8.41 -2.87
N ASN A 158 -2.82 -7.24 -2.51
CA ASN A 158 -1.59 -7.14 -1.73
C ASN A 158 -1.71 -7.66 -0.29
N MET A 159 -2.82 -7.39 0.40
CA MET A 159 -2.95 -7.76 1.82
C MET A 159 -2.95 -9.29 2.03
N PRO A 160 -3.85 -10.07 1.37
CA PRO A 160 -3.83 -11.52 1.49
C PRO A 160 -2.53 -12.14 0.97
N SER A 161 -1.97 -11.61 -0.12
CA SER A 161 -0.70 -12.10 -0.68
C SER A 161 0.47 -11.90 0.30
N THR A 162 0.55 -10.76 0.98
CA THR A 162 1.57 -10.50 2.00
C THR A 162 1.49 -11.52 3.13
N LEU A 163 0.28 -11.83 3.60
CA LEU A 163 0.07 -12.80 4.68
C LEU A 163 0.46 -14.22 4.26
N VAL A 164 0.02 -14.66 3.08
CA VAL A 164 0.39 -15.99 2.53
C VAL A 164 1.91 -16.10 2.39
N GLY A 165 2.55 -15.05 1.83
CA GLY A 165 4.00 -15.00 1.68
C GLY A 165 4.74 -15.05 3.02
N ALA A 166 4.27 -14.32 4.03
CA ALA A 166 4.85 -14.33 5.37
C ALA A 166 4.75 -15.71 6.03
N LEU A 167 3.58 -16.34 5.98
CA LEU A 167 3.37 -17.69 6.51
C LEU A 167 4.22 -18.75 5.77
N ALA A 168 4.37 -18.61 4.45
CA ALA A 168 5.22 -19.50 3.66
C ALA A 168 6.71 -19.34 4.00
N ILE A 169 7.19 -18.09 4.22
CA ILE A 169 8.57 -17.81 4.65
C ILE A 169 8.83 -18.38 6.05
N GLU A 170 7.85 -18.28 6.95
CA GLU A 170 7.96 -18.80 8.32
C GLU A 170 8.07 -20.33 8.34
N GLN A 171 7.30 -21.01 7.46
CA GLN A 171 7.32 -22.47 7.34
C GLN A 171 8.53 -23.02 6.57
N ALA A 172 9.23 -22.19 5.79
CA ALA A 172 10.39 -22.61 5.01
C ALA A 172 11.62 -22.82 5.92
N ASP A 173 12.32 -23.91 5.70
CA ASP A 173 13.62 -24.18 6.37
C ASP A 173 14.73 -23.44 5.62
N ILE A 174 15.02 -22.21 6.05
CA ILE A 174 15.96 -21.30 5.43
C ILE A 174 16.80 -20.57 6.50
N PRO A 175 18.08 -20.24 6.18
CA PRO A 175 18.94 -19.50 7.10
C PRO A 175 18.32 -18.15 7.52
N ALA A 176 18.58 -17.73 8.77
CA ALA A 176 18.01 -16.52 9.34
C ALA A 176 18.28 -15.25 8.50
N ALA A 177 19.51 -15.08 8.02
CA ALA A 177 19.88 -13.93 7.18
C ALA A 177 19.13 -13.91 5.84
N THR A 178 18.95 -15.08 5.21
CA THR A 178 18.17 -15.21 3.97
C THR A 178 16.69 -14.98 4.24
N ARG A 179 16.17 -15.47 5.37
CA ARG A 179 14.79 -15.27 5.80
C ARG A 179 14.45 -13.79 5.93
N GLU A 180 15.33 -13.01 6.56
CA GLU A 180 15.15 -11.57 6.71
C GLU A 180 15.07 -10.86 5.36
N LEU A 181 15.98 -11.16 4.43
CA LEU A 181 15.95 -10.65 3.06
C LEU A 181 14.62 -10.99 2.35
N MET A 182 14.14 -12.23 2.51
CA MET A 182 12.91 -12.70 1.87
C MET A 182 11.66 -12.05 2.49
N ILE A 183 11.65 -11.74 3.80
CA ILE A 183 10.58 -11.01 4.46
C ILE A 183 10.46 -9.60 3.84
N TYR A 184 11.57 -8.87 3.75
CA TYR A 184 11.55 -7.54 3.12
C TYR A 184 11.23 -7.61 1.62
N ALA A 185 11.72 -8.62 0.92
CA ALA A 185 11.39 -8.83 -0.49
C ALA A 185 9.89 -9.12 -0.70
N ASN A 186 9.27 -9.91 0.20
CA ASN A 186 7.84 -10.16 0.19
C ASN A 186 7.05 -8.85 0.37
N ILE A 187 7.43 -8.01 1.33
CA ILE A 187 6.78 -6.71 1.56
C ILE A 187 6.91 -5.82 0.32
N ILE A 188 8.13 -5.66 -0.23
CA ILE A 188 8.40 -4.84 -1.41
C ILE A 188 7.62 -5.35 -2.63
N GLY A 189 7.62 -6.67 -2.85
CA GLY A 189 6.89 -7.29 -3.95
C GLY A 189 5.38 -7.05 -3.86
N ASN A 190 4.81 -7.21 -2.66
CA ASN A 190 3.39 -6.99 -2.43
C ASN A 190 2.98 -5.49 -2.47
N ASP A 191 3.90 -4.57 -2.22
CA ASP A 191 3.64 -3.12 -2.33
C ASP A 191 3.72 -2.63 -3.78
N LEU A 192 4.68 -3.12 -4.55
CA LEU A 192 4.90 -2.71 -5.93
C LEU A 192 4.08 -3.52 -6.94
N GLY A 193 3.83 -4.80 -6.67
CA GLY A 193 3.10 -5.73 -7.55
C GLY A 193 1.69 -5.31 -7.96
N PRO A 194 0.87 -4.73 -7.05
CA PRO A 194 -0.45 -4.24 -7.39
C PRO A 194 -0.52 -3.22 -8.53
N LYS A 195 0.61 -2.65 -8.92
CA LYS A 195 0.69 -1.76 -10.10
C LYS A 195 0.62 -2.52 -11.42
N PHE A 196 0.77 -3.85 -11.42
CA PHE A 196 0.60 -4.67 -12.62
C PHE A 196 -0.86 -4.74 -13.08
N THR A 197 -1.80 -4.83 -12.13
CA THR A 197 -3.23 -4.96 -12.45
C THR A 197 -4.07 -4.06 -11.56
N PRO A 198 -5.24 -3.59 -12.03
CA PRO A 198 -6.16 -2.82 -11.19
C PRO A 198 -6.67 -3.58 -9.96
N ILE A 199 -6.77 -4.91 -10.04
CA ILE A 199 -7.29 -5.77 -8.95
C ILE A 199 -6.26 -5.90 -7.81
N GLY A 200 -4.99 -5.76 -8.11
CA GLY A 200 -3.90 -5.95 -7.14
C GLY A 200 -3.99 -5.04 -5.91
N SER A 201 -4.72 -3.92 -5.97
CA SER A 201 -4.94 -3.03 -4.84
C SER A 201 -6.34 -2.43 -4.83
N LEU A 202 -6.99 -2.49 -3.66
CA LEU A 202 -8.29 -1.84 -3.45
C LEU A 202 -8.19 -0.31 -3.61
N ALA A 203 -7.06 0.27 -3.22
CA ALA A 203 -6.80 1.70 -3.40
C ALA A 203 -6.79 2.09 -4.89
N THR A 204 -6.25 1.24 -5.76
CA THR A 204 -6.26 1.43 -7.21
C THR A 204 -7.68 1.38 -7.77
N LEU A 205 -8.49 0.40 -7.35
CA LEU A 205 -9.88 0.31 -7.79
C LEU A 205 -10.69 1.54 -7.35
N LEU A 206 -10.50 1.99 -6.11
CA LEU A 206 -11.13 3.21 -5.60
C LEU A 206 -10.68 4.44 -6.40
N TRP A 207 -9.38 4.58 -6.67
CA TRP A 207 -8.84 5.68 -7.46
C TRP A 207 -9.42 5.71 -8.88
N LEU A 208 -9.48 4.57 -9.56
CA LEU A 208 -10.09 4.45 -10.89
C LEU A 208 -11.60 4.81 -10.86
N HIS A 209 -12.32 4.40 -9.81
CA HIS A 209 -13.72 4.76 -9.61
C HIS A 209 -13.90 6.27 -9.43
N VAL A 210 -13.08 6.90 -8.60
CA VAL A 210 -13.12 8.37 -8.38
C VAL A 210 -12.80 9.13 -9.68
N LEU A 211 -11.81 8.69 -10.45
CA LEU A 211 -11.49 9.28 -11.76
C LEU A 211 -12.65 9.14 -12.74
N ALA A 212 -13.26 7.96 -12.82
CA ALA A 212 -14.41 7.73 -13.69
C ALA A 212 -15.59 8.65 -13.36
N ASN A 213 -15.85 8.89 -12.06
CA ASN A 213 -16.86 9.83 -11.61
C ASN A 213 -16.54 11.29 -11.96
N LYS A 214 -15.26 11.62 -12.15
CA LYS A 214 -14.80 12.93 -12.64
C LYS A 214 -14.70 13.02 -14.18
N GLY A 215 -15.16 12.00 -14.90
CA GLY A 215 -15.16 11.96 -16.37
C GLY A 215 -13.88 11.37 -16.99
N TYR A 216 -12.87 11.00 -16.22
CA TYR A 216 -11.64 10.39 -16.71
C TYR A 216 -11.73 8.86 -16.65
N LYS A 217 -11.90 8.22 -17.81
CA LYS A 217 -11.98 6.77 -17.92
C LYS A 217 -10.63 6.19 -18.34
N ILE A 218 -9.97 5.48 -17.44
CA ILE A 218 -8.74 4.72 -17.74
C ILE A 218 -9.15 3.26 -17.95
N SER A 219 -8.83 2.70 -19.13
CA SER A 219 -9.09 1.28 -19.38
C SER A 219 -8.09 0.39 -18.64
N TRP A 220 -8.52 -0.82 -18.31
CA TRP A 220 -7.65 -1.81 -17.68
C TRP A 220 -6.39 -2.09 -18.48
N GLY A 221 -6.51 -2.18 -19.81
CA GLY A 221 -5.38 -2.40 -20.70
C GLY A 221 -4.36 -1.26 -20.67
N GLN A 222 -4.83 0.00 -20.60
CA GLN A 222 -3.93 1.15 -20.44
C GLN A 222 -3.20 1.12 -19.10
N TYR A 223 -3.93 0.83 -18.01
CA TYR A 223 -3.33 0.71 -16.68
C TYR A 223 -2.25 -0.38 -16.64
N MET A 224 -2.60 -1.59 -17.10
CA MET A 224 -1.69 -2.73 -17.12
C MET A 224 -0.47 -2.49 -18.01
N LYS A 225 -0.64 -1.88 -19.19
CA LYS A 225 0.46 -1.55 -20.09
C LYS A 225 1.51 -0.65 -19.41
N ILE A 226 1.04 0.39 -18.71
CA ILE A 226 1.92 1.31 -17.99
C ILE A 226 2.52 0.62 -16.77
N GLY A 227 1.71 -0.13 -16.01
CA GLY A 227 2.16 -0.88 -14.85
C GLY A 227 3.25 -1.90 -15.18
N LEU A 228 3.07 -2.68 -16.25
CA LEU A 228 4.06 -3.66 -16.72
C LEU A 228 5.34 -3.00 -17.27
N LEU A 229 5.26 -1.79 -17.76
CA LEU A 229 6.43 -1.06 -18.24
C LEU A 229 7.26 -0.48 -17.08
N ILE A 230 6.59 0.07 -16.05
CA ILE A 230 7.25 0.82 -14.97
C ILE A 230 7.64 -0.09 -13.80
N THR A 231 6.78 -1.03 -13.43
CA THR A 231 6.96 -1.79 -12.18
C THR A 231 8.15 -2.75 -12.20
N PRO A 232 8.42 -3.55 -13.26
CA PRO A 232 9.55 -4.49 -13.23
C PRO A 232 10.91 -3.83 -13.02
N PRO A 233 11.29 -2.75 -13.72
CA PRO A 233 12.57 -2.10 -13.48
C PRO A 233 12.67 -1.45 -12.10
N VAL A 234 11.57 -0.88 -11.59
CA VAL A 234 11.53 -0.29 -10.23
C VAL A 234 11.66 -1.38 -9.17
N LEU A 235 10.92 -2.49 -9.33
CA LEU A 235 10.98 -3.63 -8.42
C LEU A 235 12.38 -4.23 -8.40
N LEU A 236 12.96 -4.49 -9.56
CA LEU A 236 14.30 -5.05 -9.66
C LEU A 236 15.34 -4.13 -9.00
N ALA A 237 15.33 -2.84 -9.30
CA ALA A 237 16.26 -1.88 -8.69
C ALA A 237 16.11 -1.83 -7.16
N THR A 238 14.88 -1.92 -6.65
CA THR A 238 14.61 -1.92 -5.21
C THR A 238 15.10 -3.20 -4.54
N LEU A 239 14.89 -4.37 -5.16
CA LEU A 239 15.35 -5.65 -4.64
C LEU A 239 16.88 -5.81 -4.70
N ILE A 240 17.53 -5.28 -5.74
CA ILE A 240 19.00 -5.21 -5.80
C ILE A 240 19.54 -4.34 -4.67
N ALA A 241 18.94 -3.15 -4.47
CA ALA A 241 19.32 -2.27 -3.37
C ALA A 241 19.14 -2.95 -2.00
N LEU A 242 18.03 -3.70 -1.80
CA LEU A 242 17.80 -4.47 -0.58
C LEU A 242 18.91 -5.51 -0.37
N THR A 243 19.23 -6.31 -1.39
CA THR A 243 20.23 -7.37 -1.30
C THR A 243 21.62 -6.82 -0.97
N CYS A 244 21.96 -5.63 -1.49
CA CYS A 244 23.25 -5.00 -1.23
C CYS A 244 23.32 -4.29 0.11
N TRP A 245 22.22 -3.69 0.55
CA TRP A 245 22.20 -2.79 1.71
C TRP A 245 21.94 -3.51 3.03
N LEU A 246 20.99 -4.45 3.05
CA LEU A 246 20.60 -5.11 4.30
C LEU A 246 21.74 -5.86 4.99
N PRO A 247 22.63 -6.62 4.29
CA PRO A 247 23.76 -7.29 4.91
C PRO A 247 24.76 -6.32 5.56
N LEU A 248 24.87 -5.07 5.07
CA LEU A 248 25.73 -4.04 5.64
C LEU A 248 25.23 -3.51 6.98
N LEU A 249 23.92 -3.58 7.21
CA LEU A 249 23.30 -3.15 8.47
C LEU A 249 23.21 -4.26 9.51
N SER A 250 23.22 -5.52 9.08
CA SER A 250 23.11 -6.70 9.94
C SER A 250 24.45 -7.29 10.37
N THR A 251 25.59 -6.66 10.02
CA THR A 251 26.90 -6.98 10.62
C THR A 251 26.92 -6.44 12.04
N PRO A 252 27.18 -7.30 13.06
CA PRO A 252 27.23 -6.92 14.47
C PRO A 252 28.35 -5.93 14.76
#